data_5070d8b9a7365bdefe38234d52836b1d
#
_entry.id   5070d8b9a7365bdefe38234d52836b1d
#
_cell.length_a   1.000
_cell.length_b   1.000
_cell.length_c   1.000
_cell.angle_alpha   90.00
_cell.angle_beta   90.00
_cell.angle_gamma   90.00
#
_symmetry.space_group_name_H-M   'P 1'
#
loop_
_entity.id
_entity.type
_entity.pdbx_description
1 polymer ?
#
loop_
_entity_poly.entity_id
_entity_poly.type
_entity_poly.pdbx_seq_one_letter_code
_entity_poly.pdbx_strand_id
1 'polypeptide(L)'
;MSRATGEQLPAALEAALTEIFGAAVGSVRLVPNSLYARLHYKTVATTRPNTIYLRGDLAAFAADPQLVLHEYFHVIHQWHTRRLTLWKYLWESVRRGYWKNRYEIEARDFAVRNLNRLGTLIAKRQGYETRRAALARLHDAGPL
;
A
#
# COMPACT_ATOMS: atom_id res chain seq x y z
N MET A 1 22.92 5.89 2.67
CA MET A 1 22.01 6.98 3.06
C MET A 1 20.98 6.41 4.01
N SER A 2 21.00 6.81 5.25
CA SER A 2 20.04 6.39 6.28
C SER A 2 18.65 6.86 5.87
N ARG A 3 17.72 5.93 5.65
CA ARG A 3 16.29 6.26 5.62
C ARG A 3 15.96 6.87 6.98
N ALA A 4 15.41 8.08 6.97
CA ALA A 4 14.90 8.69 8.19
C ALA A 4 14.01 7.65 8.90
N THR A 5 14.29 7.44 10.17
CA THR A 5 13.51 6.60 11.08
C THR A 5 12.15 7.22 11.31
N GLY A 6 11.22 7.00 10.40
CA GLY A 6 9.87 7.51 10.52
C GLY A 6 9.00 6.88 9.46
N GLU A 7 8.12 5.99 9.91
CA GLU A 7 6.93 5.60 9.19
C GLU A 7 7.16 4.68 7.98
N GLN A 8 7.51 3.44 8.30
CA GLN A 8 7.50 2.32 7.35
C GLN A 8 6.26 1.47 7.60
N LEU A 9 5.75 0.85 6.53
CA LEU A 9 4.71 -0.17 6.68
C LEU A 9 5.22 -1.30 7.59
N PRO A 10 4.32 -1.97 8.32
CA PRO A 10 4.66 -3.20 9.01
C PRO A 10 5.35 -4.19 8.06
N ALA A 11 6.45 -4.81 8.50
CA ALA A 11 7.27 -5.66 7.64
C ALA A 11 6.49 -6.80 6.98
N ALA A 12 5.54 -7.41 7.70
CA ALA A 12 4.68 -8.46 7.17
C ALA A 12 3.76 -7.94 6.05
N LEU A 13 3.25 -6.71 6.17
CA LEU A 13 2.43 -6.07 5.16
C LEU A 13 3.25 -5.73 3.91
N GLU A 14 4.43 -5.12 4.08
CA GLU A 14 5.32 -4.78 2.97
C GLU A 14 5.75 -6.03 2.19
N ALA A 15 6.11 -7.12 2.89
CA ALA A 15 6.46 -8.39 2.27
C ALA A 15 5.29 -9.02 1.51
N ALA A 16 4.07 -8.97 2.06
CA ALA A 16 2.88 -9.47 1.41
C ALA A 16 2.52 -8.64 0.15
N LEU A 17 2.65 -7.32 0.22
CA LEU A 17 2.47 -6.45 -0.95
C LEU A 17 3.51 -6.73 -2.04
N THR A 18 4.76 -6.98 -1.65
CA THR A 18 5.83 -7.35 -2.60
C THR A 18 5.52 -8.67 -3.31
N GLU A 19 4.89 -9.61 -2.64
CA GLU A 19 4.45 -10.87 -3.25
C GLU A 19 3.28 -10.69 -4.24
N ILE A 20 2.44 -9.68 -4.02
CA ILE A 20 1.31 -9.35 -4.91
C ILE A 20 1.74 -8.47 -6.08
N PHE A 21 2.54 -7.43 -5.83
CA PHE A 21 2.87 -6.39 -6.80
C PHE A 21 4.31 -6.46 -7.33
N GLY A 22 5.19 -7.26 -6.72
CA GLY A 22 6.59 -7.36 -7.09
C GLY A 22 7.49 -6.32 -6.43
N ALA A 23 8.74 -6.25 -6.87
CA ALA A 23 9.79 -5.40 -6.29
C ALA A 23 9.50 -3.89 -6.33
N ALA A 24 8.59 -3.45 -7.20
CA ALA A 24 8.20 -2.05 -7.31
C ALA A 24 7.61 -1.46 -6.02
N VAL A 25 7.08 -2.30 -5.11
CA VAL A 25 6.58 -1.88 -3.80
C VAL A 25 7.64 -1.10 -3.01
N GLY A 26 8.89 -1.55 -3.03
CA GLY A 26 9.99 -0.89 -2.33
C GLY A 26 10.34 0.51 -2.84
N SER A 27 9.92 0.87 -4.05
CA SER A 27 10.13 2.21 -4.63
C SER A 27 8.99 3.19 -4.34
N VAL A 28 7.88 2.72 -3.80
CA VAL A 28 6.73 3.57 -3.48
C VAL A 28 7.00 4.37 -2.21
N ARG A 29 6.85 5.69 -2.31
CA ARG A 29 7.00 6.60 -1.19
C ARG A 29 5.63 6.86 -0.55
N LEU A 30 5.57 6.74 0.76
CA LEU A 30 4.40 7.09 1.57
C LEU A 30 4.61 8.44 2.25
N VAL A 31 3.65 9.33 2.15
CA VAL A 31 3.69 10.67 2.76
C VAL A 31 2.47 10.82 3.67
N PRO A 32 2.61 10.53 4.96
CA PRO A 32 1.52 10.67 5.91
C PRO A 32 1.25 12.14 6.26
N ASN A 33 0.07 12.40 6.80
CA ASN A 33 -0.39 13.72 7.23
C ASN A 33 -0.21 14.82 6.17
N SER A 34 -0.39 14.46 4.91
CA SER A 34 -0.13 15.32 3.76
C SER A 34 -1.18 16.42 3.62
N LEU A 35 -0.74 17.67 3.56
CA LEU A 35 -1.59 18.80 3.20
C LEU A 35 -2.16 18.64 1.78
N TYR A 36 -1.38 18.04 0.87
CA TYR A 36 -1.84 17.77 -0.48
C TYR A 36 -3.05 16.82 -0.50
N ALA A 37 -3.02 15.74 0.29
CA ALA A 37 -4.15 14.83 0.43
C ALA A 37 -5.37 15.52 1.10
N ARG A 38 -5.14 16.44 2.05
CA ARG A 38 -6.20 17.20 2.71
C ARG A 38 -6.93 18.17 1.79
N LEU A 39 -6.24 18.70 0.78
CA LEU A 39 -6.82 19.58 -0.23
C LEU A 39 -7.68 18.82 -1.25
N HIS A 40 -7.46 17.52 -1.40
CA HIS A 40 -8.28 16.66 -2.24
C HIS A 40 -9.52 16.22 -1.45
N TYR A 41 -10.55 17.02 -1.53
CA TYR A 41 -11.82 16.82 -0.84
C TYR A 41 -12.40 15.42 -1.13
N LYS A 42 -12.76 14.68 -0.06
CA LYS A 42 -13.38 13.34 -0.08
C LYS A 42 -12.47 12.13 -0.25
N THR A 43 -11.15 12.27 -0.32
CA THR A 43 -10.25 11.12 -0.39
C THR A 43 -9.43 10.95 0.89
N VAL A 44 -9.25 9.71 1.34
CA VAL A 44 -8.38 9.36 2.48
C VAL A 44 -6.93 9.32 2.05
N ALA A 45 -6.69 8.99 0.79
CA ALA A 45 -5.38 8.97 0.15
C ALA A 45 -5.48 9.46 -1.30
N THR A 46 -4.37 9.89 -1.87
CA THR A 46 -4.24 10.23 -3.28
C THR A 46 -2.87 9.84 -3.79
N THR A 47 -2.79 9.39 -5.03
CA THR A 47 -1.57 8.88 -5.64
C THR A 47 -1.02 9.79 -6.72
N ARG A 48 0.30 9.75 -6.85
CA ARG A 48 1.10 10.30 -7.94
C ARG A 48 2.13 9.26 -8.37
N PRO A 49 2.90 9.45 -9.43
CA PRO A 49 3.98 8.55 -9.78
C PRO A 49 4.88 8.28 -8.58
N ASN A 50 5.05 7.00 -8.21
CA ASN A 50 5.87 6.52 -7.08
C ASN A 50 5.50 7.05 -5.68
N THR A 51 4.37 7.73 -5.51
CA THR A 51 4.04 8.35 -4.21
C THR A 51 2.56 8.19 -3.88
N ILE A 52 2.29 7.81 -2.64
CA ILE A 52 0.96 7.80 -2.03
C ILE A 52 0.95 8.86 -0.93
N TYR A 53 0.08 9.84 -1.07
CA TYR A 53 -0.15 10.90 -0.07
C TYR A 53 -1.32 10.51 0.81
N LEU A 54 -1.09 10.41 2.11
CA LEU A 54 -2.09 10.02 3.10
C LEU A 54 -2.63 11.26 3.81
N ARG A 55 -3.94 11.30 4.00
CA ARG A 55 -4.59 12.34 4.78
C ARG A 55 -4.32 12.20 6.28
N GLY A 56 -4.25 10.96 6.77
CA GLY A 56 -3.94 10.59 8.14
C GLY A 56 -2.55 10.01 8.31
N ASP A 57 -2.35 9.30 9.41
CA ASP A 57 -1.10 8.64 9.72
C ASP A 57 -0.94 7.30 8.97
N LEU A 58 0.26 6.78 8.99
CA LEU A 58 0.60 5.52 8.32
C LEU A 58 -0.04 4.30 9.01
N ALA A 59 -0.23 4.35 10.33
CA ALA A 59 -0.84 3.24 11.07
C ALA A 59 -2.30 3.06 10.67
N ALA A 60 -3.06 4.13 10.53
CA ALA A 60 -4.44 4.09 10.05
C ALA A 60 -4.53 3.56 8.61
N PHE A 61 -3.61 3.96 7.74
CA PHE A 61 -3.51 3.44 6.38
C PHE A 61 -3.21 1.95 6.36
N ALA A 62 -2.20 1.50 7.13
CA ALA A 62 -1.82 0.09 7.21
C ALA A 62 -2.92 -0.80 7.83
N ALA A 63 -3.80 -0.22 8.64
CA ALA A 63 -4.95 -0.92 9.24
C ALA A 63 -6.12 -1.14 8.27
N ASP A 64 -6.08 -0.53 7.08
CA ASP A 64 -7.09 -0.72 6.02
C ASP A 64 -6.48 -1.44 4.80
N PRO A 65 -6.44 -2.79 4.79
CA PRO A 65 -5.82 -3.57 3.72
C PRO A 65 -6.45 -3.33 2.34
N GLN A 66 -7.74 -3.04 2.30
CA GLN A 66 -8.44 -2.76 1.04
C GLN A 66 -7.98 -1.43 0.44
N LEU A 67 -7.84 -0.40 1.27
CA LEU A 67 -7.30 0.90 0.86
C LEU A 67 -5.85 0.76 0.41
N VAL A 68 -5.03 0.02 1.16
CA VAL A 68 -3.63 -0.25 0.80
C VAL A 68 -3.53 -0.88 -0.60
N LEU A 69 -4.29 -1.94 -0.87
CA LEU A 69 -4.30 -2.60 -2.19
C LEU A 69 -4.76 -1.65 -3.29
N HIS A 70 -5.77 -0.83 -3.04
CA HIS A 70 -6.31 0.15 -3.97
C HIS A 70 -5.26 1.19 -4.39
N GLU A 71 -4.59 1.81 -3.43
CA GLU A 71 -3.60 2.85 -3.68
C GLU A 71 -2.31 2.31 -4.34
N TYR A 72 -1.83 1.14 -3.91
CA TYR A 72 -0.69 0.48 -4.55
C TYR A 72 -1.01 0.05 -5.99
N PHE A 73 -2.24 -0.35 -6.27
CA PHE A 73 -2.67 -0.64 -7.63
C PHE A 73 -2.58 0.60 -8.54
N HIS A 74 -3.04 1.76 -8.07
CA HIS A 74 -2.88 3.01 -8.82
C HIS A 74 -1.41 3.29 -9.15
N VAL A 75 -0.53 3.23 -8.17
CA VAL A 75 0.89 3.53 -8.37
C VAL A 75 1.54 2.53 -9.31
N ILE A 76 1.39 1.23 -9.07
CA ILE A 76 2.17 0.20 -9.75
C ILE A 76 1.55 -0.19 -11.09
N HIS A 77 0.24 -0.38 -11.16
CA HIS A 77 -0.41 -0.85 -12.38
C HIS A 77 -0.89 0.26 -13.32
N GLN A 78 -1.10 1.46 -12.82
CA GLN A 78 -1.62 2.55 -13.63
C GLN A 78 -0.59 3.65 -13.88
N TRP A 79 0.09 4.16 -12.84
CA TRP A 79 1.12 5.18 -13.01
C TRP A 79 2.42 4.63 -13.61
N HIS A 80 2.99 3.53 -13.09
CA HIS A 80 4.24 2.94 -13.58
C HIS A 80 4.11 2.46 -15.03
N THR A 81 2.97 1.93 -15.41
CA THR A 81 2.71 1.47 -16.78
C THR A 81 2.30 2.61 -17.73
N ARG A 82 2.26 3.85 -17.25
CA ARG A 82 1.78 5.03 -17.98
C ARG A 82 0.35 4.91 -18.52
N ARG A 83 -0.42 3.95 -18.03
CA ARG A 83 -1.85 3.83 -18.36
C ARG A 83 -2.64 5.01 -17.80
N LEU A 84 -2.26 5.46 -16.59
CA LEU A 84 -2.82 6.64 -15.93
C LEU A 84 -1.86 7.81 -16.08
N THR A 85 -2.38 8.91 -16.59
CA THR A 85 -1.75 10.23 -16.56
C THR A 85 -2.71 11.20 -15.92
N LEU A 86 -2.21 12.32 -15.39
CA LEU A 86 -3.08 13.33 -14.77
C LEU A 86 -4.21 13.76 -15.71
N TRP A 87 -3.91 13.97 -16.98
CA TRP A 87 -4.89 14.39 -17.99
C TRP A 87 -5.92 13.31 -18.29
N LYS A 88 -5.52 12.04 -18.37
CA LYS A 88 -6.45 10.93 -18.56
C LYS A 88 -7.39 10.79 -17.37
N TYR A 89 -6.86 10.89 -16.15
CA TYR A 89 -7.65 10.82 -14.92
C TYR A 89 -8.65 11.97 -14.84
N LEU A 90 -8.21 13.22 -15.06
CA LEU A 90 -9.08 14.39 -15.05
C LEU A 90 -10.16 14.31 -16.10
N TRP A 91 -9.80 13.92 -17.33
CA TRP A 91 -10.76 13.76 -18.42
C TRP A 91 -11.84 12.73 -18.11
N GLU A 92 -11.43 11.55 -17.61
CA GLU A 92 -12.36 10.50 -17.25
C GLU A 92 -13.26 10.89 -16.07
N SER A 93 -12.71 11.61 -15.09
CA SER A 93 -13.46 12.13 -13.94
C SER A 93 -14.49 13.18 -14.34
N VAL A 94 -14.16 14.07 -15.27
CA VAL A 94 -15.10 15.06 -15.82
C VAL A 94 -16.21 14.38 -16.62
N ARG A 95 -15.84 13.38 -17.43
CA ARG A 95 -16.78 12.72 -18.34
C ARG A 95 -17.73 11.77 -17.62
N ARG A 96 -17.30 11.03 -16.60
CA ARG A 96 -18.06 9.96 -15.93
C ARG A 96 -18.30 10.17 -14.45
N GLY A 97 -17.67 11.16 -13.84
CA GLY A 97 -17.65 11.35 -12.40
C GLY A 97 -16.66 10.40 -11.71
N TYR A 98 -16.27 10.76 -10.50
CA TYR A 98 -15.26 10.03 -9.72
C TYR A 98 -15.60 8.54 -9.53
N TRP A 99 -16.83 8.25 -9.11
CA TRP A 99 -17.26 6.86 -8.82
C TRP A 99 -17.36 5.96 -10.04
N LYS A 100 -17.57 6.53 -11.22
CA LYS A 100 -17.65 5.81 -12.51
C LYS A 100 -16.35 5.90 -13.31
N ASN A 101 -15.32 6.52 -12.75
CA ASN A 101 -14.01 6.57 -13.37
C ASN A 101 -13.45 5.16 -13.48
N ARG A 102 -13.10 4.73 -14.69
CA ARG A 102 -12.64 3.37 -14.97
C ARG A 102 -11.37 2.99 -14.18
N TYR A 103 -10.49 3.94 -13.92
CA TYR A 103 -9.26 3.71 -13.14
C TYR A 103 -9.58 3.40 -11.68
N GLU A 104 -10.59 4.07 -11.12
CA GLU A 104 -11.08 3.82 -9.77
C GLU A 104 -11.82 2.49 -9.68
N ILE A 105 -12.60 2.13 -10.70
CA ILE A 105 -13.29 0.84 -10.77
C ILE A 105 -12.27 -0.30 -10.81
N GLU A 106 -11.26 -0.22 -11.67
CA GLU A 106 -10.19 -1.23 -11.76
C GLU A 106 -9.47 -1.41 -10.42
N ALA A 107 -9.12 -0.31 -9.73
CA ALA A 107 -8.42 -0.36 -8.45
C ALA A 107 -9.28 -0.97 -7.34
N ARG A 108 -10.57 -0.61 -7.28
CA ARG A 108 -11.52 -1.21 -6.33
C ARG A 108 -11.71 -2.71 -6.56
N ASP A 109 -11.91 -3.10 -7.81
CA ASP A 109 -12.08 -4.50 -8.18
C ASP A 109 -10.85 -5.34 -7.87
N PHE A 110 -9.67 -4.79 -8.11
CA PHE A 110 -8.41 -5.44 -7.75
C PHE A 110 -8.29 -5.61 -6.23
N ALA A 111 -8.56 -4.55 -5.47
CA ALA A 111 -8.49 -4.58 -4.02
C ALA A 111 -9.42 -5.63 -3.42
N VAL A 112 -10.68 -5.67 -3.85
CA VAL A 112 -11.67 -6.65 -3.38
C VAL A 112 -11.22 -8.08 -3.71
N ARG A 113 -10.75 -8.34 -4.93
CA ARG A 113 -10.31 -9.68 -5.36
C ARG A 113 -9.07 -10.18 -4.63
N ASN A 114 -8.19 -9.28 -4.20
CA ASN A 114 -6.93 -9.65 -3.55
C ASN A 114 -6.94 -9.51 -2.03
N LEU A 115 -8.04 -9.05 -1.43
CA LEU A 115 -8.12 -8.80 0.01
C LEU A 115 -7.83 -10.06 0.84
N ASN A 116 -8.48 -11.17 0.51
CA ASN A 116 -8.27 -12.45 1.21
C ASN A 116 -6.84 -12.96 1.02
N ARG A 117 -6.27 -12.83 -0.18
CA ARG A 117 -4.89 -13.20 -0.46
C ARG A 117 -3.92 -12.39 0.39
N LEU A 118 -4.10 -11.08 0.46
CA LEU A 118 -3.27 -10.21 1.29
C LEU A 118 -3.32 -10.63 2.76
N GLY A 119 -4.51 -10.85 3.32
CA GLY A 119 -4.68 -11.31 4.70
C GLY A 119 -3.96 -12.63 4.98
N THR A 120 -4.07 -13.60 4.08
CA THR A 120 -3.38 -14.90 4.18
C THR A 120 -1.85 -14.73 4.17
N LEU A 121 -1.32 -13.89 3.28
CA LEU A 121 0.12 -13.63 3.18
C LEU A 121 0.67 -12.93 4.43
N ILE A 122 -0.07 -11.97 4.99
CA ILE A 122 0.31 -11.28 6.23
C ILE A 122 0.36 -12.29 7.38
N ALA A 123 -0.68 -13.11 7.56
CA ALA A 123 -0.75 -14.11 8.62
C ALA A 123 0.40 -15.14 8.53
N LYS A 124 0.72 -15.58 7.32
CA LYS A 124 1.85 -16.49 7.06
C LYS A 124 3.18 -15.86 7.47
N ARG A 125 3.42 -14.60 7.15
CA ARG A 125 4.64 -13.88 7.50
C ARG A 125 4.76 -13.65 9.00
N GLN A 126 3.69 -13.24 9.65
CA GLN A 126 3.65 -13.08 11.11
C GLN A 126 3.95 -14.39 11.83
N GLY A 127 3.37 -15.50 11.39
CA GLY A 127 3.66 -16.83 11.94
C GLY A 127 5.14 -17.24 11.77
N TYR A 128 5.74 -16.94 10.64
CA TYR A 128 7.16 -17.20 10.40
C TYR A 128 8.07 -16.36 11.33
N GLU A 129 7.81 -15.08 11.45
CA GLU A 129 8.57 -14.16 12.33
C GLU A 129 8.48 -14.58 13.80
N THR A 130 7.28 -14.98 14.27
CA THR A 130 7.07 -15.48 15.62
C THR A 130 7.88 -16.75 15.88
N ARG A 131 7.87 -17.71 14.96
CA ARG A 131 8.67 -18.95 15.09
C ARG A 131 10.16 -18.66 15.08
N ARG A 132 10.63 -17.79 14.22
CA ARG A 132 12.05 -17.39 14.15
C ARG A 132 12.50 -16.73 15.45
N ALA A 133 11.70 -15.82 16.00
CA ALA A 133 12.01 -15.18 17.27
C ALA A 133 12.04 -16.17 18.44
N ALA A 134 11.12 -17.14 18.47
CA ALA A 134 11.11 -18.19 19.48
C ALA A 134 12.38 -19.08 19.41
N LEU A 135 12.79 -19.48 18.20
CA LEU A 135 14.00 -20.28 17.99
C LEU A 135 15.28 -19.52 18.38
N ALA A 136 15.37 -18.24 18.07
CA ALA A 136 16.49 -17.40 18.47
C ALA A 136 16.63 -17.33 19.99
N ARG A 137 15.53 -17.15 20.73
CA ARG A 137 15.54 -17.15 22.21
C ARG A 137 16.02 -18.47 22.80
N LEU A 138 15.66 -19.60 22.19
CA LEU A 138 16.09 -20.93 22.62
C LEU A 138 17.61 -21.12 22.39
N HIS A 139 18.15 -20.57 21.31
CA HIS A 139 19.57 -20.64 20.99
C HIS A 139 20.41 -19.76 21.91
N ASP A 140 19.91 -18.58 22.27
CA ASP A 140 20.58 -17.64 23.18
C ASP A 140 20.52 -18.09 24.66
N ALA A 141 19.60 -18.97 25.01
CA ALA A 141 19.45 -19.51 26.37
C ALA A 141 20.56 -20.52 26.79
N GLY A 142 21.40 -20.98 25.84
CA GLY A 142 22.53 -21.89 26.09
C GLY A 142 22.11 -23.28 26.60
N PRO A 143 22.99 -24.28 26.58
CA PRO A 143 22.73 -25.54 27.27
C PRO A 143 22.83 -25.31 28.79
N LEU A 144 21.83 -25.86 29.53
CA LEU A 144 21.86 -25.93 31.02
C LEU A 144 23.09 -26.64 31.52
#